data_f5a5920d6e9c3718f6bb836a328ba390
#
_entry.id   f5a5920d6e9c3718f6bb836a328ba390
#
_cell.length_a   1.000
_cell.length_b   1.000
_cell.length_c   1.000
_cell.angle_alpha   90.00
_cell.angle_beta   90.00
_cell.angle_gamma   90.00
#
_symmetry.space_group_name_H-M   'P 1'
#
loop_
_entity.id
_entity.type
_entity.pdbx_description
1 polymer ?
#
loop_
_entity_poly.entity_id
_entity_poly.type
_entity_poly.pdbx_seq_one_letter_code
_entity_poly.pdbx_strand_id
1 'polypeptide(L)' 'MAKKDMSYKSAMNELENIVAHLEEDDVDVDKLANMIQRASELIQFCKGRLIKSQEEAEKALKMFEKENED' A
#
# COMPACT_ATOMS: atom_id res chain seq x y z
N MET A 1 21.45 0.77 7.65
CA MET A 1 20.92 0.92 7.32
C MET A 1 20.07 0.98 7.19
N ALA A 2 19.99 1.13 7.08
CA ALA A 2 18.95 1.30 7.22
C ALA A 2 17.98 0.72 6.72
N LYS A 3 17.28 0.48 7.11
CA LYS A 3 16.34 -0.03 6.69
C LYS A 3 15.68 0.75 6.01
N LYS A 4 15.33 0.61 5.16
CA LYS A 4 14.71 1.31 4.50
C LYS A 4 13.47 1.51 4.79
N ASP A 5 13.05 2.54 4.78
CA ASP A 5 11.70 2.84 5.01
C ASP A 5 10.89 2.45 3.85
N MET A 6 9.80 1.78 4.10
CA MET A 6 8.91 1.38 3.04
C MET A 6 8.05 2.57 2.64
N SER A 7 7.94 2.81 1.34
CA SER A 7 7.06 3.84 0.83
C SER A 7 5.90 3.19 0.11
N TYR A 8 4.86 3.98 -0.15
CA TYR A 8 3.71 3.45 -0.88
C TYR A 8 4.16 2.93 -2.24
N LYS A 9 5.00 3.69 -2.93
CA LYS A 9 5.46 3.29 -4.24
C LYS A 9 6.26 1.99 -4.20
N SER A 10 7.18 1.89 -3.24
CA SER A 10 7.98 0.68 -3.17
C SER A 10 7.14 -0.52 -2.77
N ALA A 11 6.16 -0.31 -1.89
CA ALA A 11 5.27 -1.38 -1.50
C ALA A 11 4.43 -1.85 -2.69
N MET A 12 3.93 -0.92 -3.49
CA MET A 12 3.17 -1.29 -4.66
C MET A 12 4.01 -2.03 -5.67
N ASN A 13 5.26 -1.61 -5.85
CA ASN A 13 6.14 -2.31 -6.77
C ASN A 13 6.38 -3.74 -6.32
N GLU A 14 6.61 -3.92 -5.04
CA GLU A 14 6.83 -5.26 -4.53
C GLU A 14 5.57 -6.11 -4.67
N LEU A 15 4.43 -5.50 -4.40
CA LEU A 15 3.17 -6.21 -4.53
C LEU A 15 2.93 -6.65 -5.97
N GLU A 16 3.22 -5.78 -6.92
CA GLU A 16 3.06 -6.14 -8.32
C GLU A 16 3.97 -7.30 -8.71
N ASN A 17 5.19 -7.32 -8.17
CA ASN A 17 6.09 -8.42 -8.43
C ASN A 17 5.55 -9.72 -7.87
N ILE A 18 4.96 -9.65 -6.69
CA ILE A 18 4.39 -10.85 -6.09
C ILE A 18 3.23 -11.36 -6.94
N VAL A 19 2.37 -10.45 -7.39
CA VAL A 19 1.24 -10.86 -8.21
C VAL A 19 1.73 -11.52 -9.50
N ALA A 20 2.78 -10.96 -10.10
CA ALA A 20 3.31 -11.55 -11.32
C ALA A 20 3.80 -12.96 -11.07
N HIS A 21 4.44 -13.19 -9.93
CA HIS A 21 4.90 -14.53 -9.59
C HIS A 21 3.74 -15.47 -9.36
N LEU A 22 2.67 -14.99 -8.75
CA LEU A 22 1.52 -15.83 -8.48
C LEU A 22 0.83 -16.29 -9.75
N GLU A 23 1.04 -15.56 -10.83
CA GLU A 23 0.43 -15.92 -12.11
C GLU A 23 1.23 -16.94 -12.87
N GLU A 24 2.40 -17.29 -12.40
CA GLU A 24 3.21 -18.29 -13.03
C GLU A 24 2.69 -19.68 -12.71
N ASP A 25 2.89 -20.60 -13.63
CA ASP A 25 2.34 -21.94 -13.47
C ASP A 25 3.09 -22.80 -12.48
N ASP A 26 4.32 -22.50 -12.26
CA ASP A 26 5.18 -23.36 -11.46
C ASP A 26 5.51 -22.84 -10.11
N VAL A 27 4.58 -22.29 -9.40
CA VAL A 27 4.87 -21.74 -8.11
C VAL A 27 4.87 -22.82 -7.05
N ASP A 28 5.95 -22.88 -6.28
CA ASP A 28 6.06 -23.80 -5.18
C ASP A 28 5.07 -23.41 -4.09
N VAL A 29 4.37 -24.40 -3.54
CA VAL A 29 3.36 -24.12 -2.53
C VAL A 29 3.92 -23.39 -1.32
N ASP A 30 5.12 -23.79 -0.90
CA ASP A 30 5.73 -23.13 0.26
C ASP A 30 6.05 -21.68 -0.04
N LYS A 31 6.53 -21.42 -1.23
CA LYS A 31 6.81 -20.04 -1.62
C LYS A 31 5.52 -19.27 -1.78
N LEU A 32 4.49 -19.93 -2.28
CA LEU A 32 3.20 -19.29 -2.44
C LEU A 32 2.69 -18.76 -1.12
N ALA A 33 2.77 -19.59 -0.08
CA ALA A 33 2.29 -19.17 1.23
C ALA A 33 3.05 -17.95 1.73
N ASN A 34 4.37 -17.96 1.57
CA ASN A 34 5.18 -16.83 2.00
C ASN A 34 4.85 -15.57 1.22
N MET A 35 4.62 -15.73 -0.09
CA MET A 35 4.30 -14.59 -0.92
C MET A 35 2.95 -13.99 -0.55
N ILE A 36 1.99 -14.84 -0.23
CA ILE A 36 0.69 -14.35 0.17
C ILE A 36 0.76 -13.61 1.49
N GLN A 37 1.57 -14.11 2.41
CA GLN A 37 1.73 -13.44 3.68
C GLN A 37 2.38 -12.06 3.47
N ARG A 38 3.41 -12.02 2.64
CA ARG A 38 4.06 -10.74 2.37
C ARG A 38 3.12 -9.78 1.66
N ALA A 39 2.34 -10.30 0.70
CA ALA A 39 1.38 -9.46 -0.01
C ALA A 39 0.37 -8.86 0.95
N SER A 40 -0.06 -9.64 1.92
CA SER A 40 -1.00 -9.16 2.92
C SER A 40 -0.42 -7.99 3.71
N GLU A 41 0.84 -8.11 4.10
CA GLU A 41 1.51 -7.04 4.82
C GLU A 41 1.60 -5.77 3.98
N LEU A 42 1.92 -5.95 2.71
CA LEU A 42 2.05 -4.80 1.82
C LEU A 42 0.71 -4.13 1.59
N ILE A 43 -0.34 -4.92 1.46
CA ILE A 43 -1.67 -4.39 1.27
C ILE A 43 -2.09 -3.57 2.49
N GLN A 44 -1.81 -4.08 3.68
CA GLN A 44 -2.17 -3.35 4.88
C GLN A 44 -1.40 -2.05 4.99
N PHE A 45 -0.13 -2.08 4.62
CA PHE A 45 0.67 -0.86 4.65
C PHE A 45 0.10 0.17 3.67
N CYS A 46 -0.21 -0.26 2.45
CA CYS A 46 -0.74 0.65 1.45
C CYS A 46 -2.09 1.19 1.87
N LYS A 47 -2.92 0.33 2.44
CA LYS A 47 -4.24 0.76 2.89
C LYS A 47 -4.12 1.83 3.96
N GLY A 48 -3.19 1.63 4.90
CA GLY A 48 -2.99 2.62 5.94
C GLY A 48 -2.55 3.96 5.39
N ARG A 49 -1.67 3.93 4.41
CA ARG A 49 -1.23 5.17 3.79
C ARG A 49 -2.34 5.88 3.06
N LEU A 50 -3.17 5.11 2.37
CA LEU A 50 -4.29 5.70 1.65
C LEU A 50 -5.30 6.33 2.61
N ILE A 51 -5.61 5.64 3.69
CA ILE A 51 -6.55 6.17 4.66
C ILE A 51 -6.04 7.47 5.24
N LYS A 52 -4.75 7.49 5.60
CA LYS A 52 -4.18 8.70 6.16
C LYS A 52 -4.22 9.85 5.16
N SER A 53 -3.92 9.56 3.90
CA SER A 53 -3.96 10.58 2.87
C SER A 53 -5.37 11.11 2.70
N GLN A 54 -6.36 10.23 2.76
CA GLN A 54 -7.74 10.66 2.64
C GLN A 54 -8.14 11.56 3.79
N GLU A 55 -7.70 11.21 4.99
CA GLU A 55 -8.03 12.04 6.14
C GLU A 55 -7.42 13.42 6.01
N GLU A 56 -6.19 13.47 5.53
CA GLU A 56 -5.54 14.76 5.37
C GLU A 56 -6.20 15.58 4.27
N ALA A 57 -6.62 14.91 3.21
CA ALA A 57 -7.30 15.61 2.12
C ALA A 57 -8.64 16.15 2.59
N GLU A 58 -9.34 15.39 3.41
CA GLU A 58 -10.63 15.84 3.92
C GLU A 58 -10.47 17.03 4.83
N LYS A 59 -9.41 17.01 5.65
CA LYS A 59 -9.15 18.15 6.50
C LYS A 59 -8.88 19.41 5.70
N ALA A 60 -8.06 19.26 4.67
CA ALA A 60 -7.73 20.40 3.84
C ALA A 60 -8.98 20.94 3.13
N LEU A 61 -9.82 20.02 2.68
CA LEU A 61 -11.03 20.41 2.00
C LEU A 61 -11.96 21.16 2.93
N LYS A 62 -12.07 20.68 4.15
CA LYS A 62 -12.93 21.34 5.13
C LYS A 62 -12.44 22.75 5.44
N MET A 63 -11.13 22.90 5.56
CA MET A 63 -10.57 24.22 5.81
C MET A 63 -10.87 25.16 4.65
N PHE A 64 -10.77 24.62 3.44
CA PHE A 64 -11.06 25.42 2.26
C PHE A 64 -12.53 25.84 2.22
N GLU A 65 -13.41 24.92 2.53
CA GLU A 65 -14.83 25.21 2.56
C GLU A 65 -15.16 26.25 3.61
N LYS A 66 -14.49 26.15 4.74
CA LYS A 66 -14.74 27.09 5.79
C LYS A 66 -14.34 28.49 5.42
N GLU A 67 -13.24 28.62 4.73
CA GLU A 67 -12.79 29.92 4.29
C GLU A 67 -13.69 30.53 3.26
N ASN A 68 -14.29 29.69 2.45
CA ASN A 68 -15.16 30.18 1.40
C ASN A 68 -16.59 30.37 1.84
N GLU A 69 -16.89 30.04 3.07
CA GLU A 69 -18.18 30.19 3.56
C GLU A 69 -18.33 31.57 4.02
N ASP A 70 -19.31 32.28 3.69
CA ASP A 70 -19.42 33.61 4.14
C ASP A 70 -20.46 33.80 4.86
#